data_0b32a95aa14fa1857b1a84cc8b6be3c7
#
_entry.id   0b32a95aa14fa1857b1a84cc8b6be3c7
#
_cell.length_a   1.000
_cell.length_b   1.000
_cell.length_c   1.000
_cell.angle_alpha   90.00
_cell.angle_beta   90.00
_cell.angle_gamma   90.00
#
_symmetry.space_group_name_H-M   'P 1'
#
loop_
_entity.id
_entity.type
_entity.pdbx_description
1 polymer ?
#
loop_
_entity_poly.entity_id
_entity_poly.type
_entity_poly.pdbx_seq_one_letter_code
_entity_poly.pdbx_strand_id
1 'polypeptide(L)' 'MRERAVGGALASTVEITSASVQRGDLIQVGGQPCRVVDLFQLAHGAKRLVFDSGELLTMHARTRLVAMRMLRRW' A
#
# COMPACT_ATOMS: atom_id res chain seq x y z
N MET A 1 -8.23 -13.20 -12.04
CA MET A 1 -7.48 -11.96 -11.83
C MET A 1 -6.37 -11.84 -12.84
N ARG A 2 -6.20 -10.67 -13.35
CA ARG A 2 -5.29 -10.48 -14.44
C ARG A 2 -4.22 -9.48 -14.07
N GLU A 3 -3.00 -9.79 -14.41
CA GLU A 3 -1.89 -8.90 -14.18
C GLU A 3 -1.60 -8.07 -15.41
N ARG A 4 -1.05 -6.91 -15.20
CA ARG A 4 -0.70 -6.02 -16.26
C ARG A 4 0.78 -5.74 -16.23
N ALA A 5 1.42 -5.80 -17.37
CA ALA A 5 2.81 -5.41 -17.49
C ALA A 5 2.86 -3.94 -17.89
N VAL A 6 3.66 -3.17 -17.17
CA VAL A 6 3.83 -1.75 -17.45
C VAL A 6 5.31 -1.45 -17.36
N GLY A 7 5.96 -1.21 -18.48
CA GLY A 7 7.36 -0.83 -18.49
C GLY A 7 8.27 -1.81 -17.78
N GLY A 8 8.02 -3.11 -17.93
CA GLY A 8 8.83 -4.13 -17.30
C GLY A 8 8.44 -4.45 -15.87
N ALA A 9 7.34 -3.89 -15.39
CA ALA A 9 6.83 -4.17 -14.06
C ALA A 9 5.45 -4.79 -14.18
N LEU A 10 5.09 -5.61 -13.22
CA LEU A 10 3.76 -6.18 -13.09
C LEU A 10 3.07 -5.54 -11.91
N ALA A 11 1.78 -5.32 -12.05
CA ALA A 11 0.97 -4.82 -10.97
C ALA A 11 0.01 -5.91 -10.53
N SER A 12 -0.07 -6.16 -9.25
CA SER A 12 -0.97 -7.13 -8.67
C SER A 12 -1.81 -6.48 -7.61
N THR A 13 -3.06 -6.92 -7.51
CA THR A 13 -3.93 -6.52 -6.42
C THR A 13 -3.65 -7.42 -5.24
N VAL A 14 -3.38 -6.83 -4.09
CA VAL A 14 -3.08 -7.59 -2.87
C VAL A 14 -3.91 -7.03 -1.72
N GLU A 15 -4.30 -7.91 -0.81
CA GLU A 15 -4.90 -7.48 0.44
C GLU A 15 -3.78 -7.23 1.43
N ILE A 16 -3.81 -6.07 2.07
CA ILE A 16 -2.77 -5.69 3.01
C ILE A 16 -3.36 -5.47 4.39
N THR A 17 -2.53 -5.70 5.40
CA THR A 17 -2.82 -5.38 6.79
C THR A 17 -1.71 -4.47 7.30
N SER A 18 -1.82 -4.04 8.56
CA SER A 18 -0.74 -3.24 9.15
C SER A 18 0.58 -4.00 9.19
N ALA A 19 0.53 -5.34 9.19
CA ALA A 19 1.74 -6.16 9.23
C ALA A 19 2.35 -6.36 7.84
N SER A 20 1.57 -6.25 6.78
CA SER A 20 2.04 -6.61 5.45
C SER A 20 2.20 -5.44 4.50
N VAL A 21 1.70 -4.25 4.86
CA VAL A 21 1.80 -3.08 3.99
C VAL A 21 3.27 -2.71 3.80
N GLN A 22 3.62 -2.27 2.59
CA GLN A 22 4.99 -1.95 2.23
C GLN A 22 5.06 -0.59 1.55
N ARG A 23 6.23 0.03 1.63
CA ARG A 23 6.49 1.22 0.83
C ARG A 23 6.33 0.85 -0.64
N GLY A 24 5.73 1.77 -1.38
CA GLY A 24 5.46 1.55 -2.79
C GLY A 24 4.08 1.01 -3.08
N ASP A 25 3.37 0.52 -2.07
CA ASP A 25 1.99 0.08 -2.28
C ASP A 25 1.13 1.25 -2.67
N LEU A 26 0.21 1.03 -3.62
CA LEU A 26 -0.73 2.05 -4.05
C LEU A 26 -2.08 1.74 -3.43
N ILE A 27 -2.64 2.70 -2.73
CA ILE A 27 -3.90 2.55 -2.02
C ILE A 27 -4.82 3.69 -2.46
N GLN A 28 -6.09 3.37 -2.69
CA GLN A 28 -7.07 4.39 -3.02
C GLN A 28 -7.39 5.20 -1.78
N VAL A 29 -7.15 6.51 -1.85
CA VAL A 29 -7.44 7.42 -0.76
C VAL A 29 -8.27 8.55 -1.34
N GLY A 30 -9.53 8.64 -0.92
CA GLY A 30 -10.43 9.65 -1.45
C GLY A 30 -10.60 9.56 -2.95
N GLY A 31 -10.58 8.34 -3.50
CA GLY A 31 -10.75 8.15 -4.92
C GLY A 31 -9.49 8.33 -5.75
N GLN A 32 -8.35 8.60 -5.11
CA GLN A 32 -7.07 8.80 -5.78
C GLN A 32 -6.11 7.69 -5.39
N PRO A 33 -5.34 7.14 -6.33
CA PRO A 33 -4.31 6.19 -5.96
C PRO A 33 -3.14 6.94 -5.35
N CYS A 34 -2.80 6.58 -4.12
CA CYS A 34 -1.70 7.20 -3.39
C CYS A 34 -0.66 6.16 -3.07
N ARG A 35 0.61 6.52 -3.25
CA ARG A 35 1.72 5.62 -2.98
C ARG A 35 2.21 5.80 -1.56
N VAL A 36 2.41 4.69 -0.86
CA VAL A 36 3.00 4.69 0.47
C VAL A 36 4.48 5.00 0.32
N VAL A 37 4.91 6.11 0.93
CA VAL A 37 6.32 6.50 0.88
C VAL A 37 7.02 6.29 2.22
N ASP A 38 6.25 6.13 3.30
CA ASP A 38 6.85 5.87 4.59
C ASP A 38 5.86 5.15 5.50
N LEU A 39 6.39 4.47 6.50
CA LEU A 39 5.61 3.66 7.44
C LEU A 39 6.16 3.89 8.84
N PHE A 40 5.26 4.03 9.81
CA PHE A 40 5.66 4.18 11.21
C PHE A 40 4.88 3.20 12.07
N GLN A 41 5.61 2.42 12.85
CA GLN A 41 5.00 1.48 13.76
C GLN A 41 4.38 2.24 14.94
N LEU A 42 3.13 1.92 15.23
CA LEU A 42 2.42 2.49 16.37
C LEU A 42 2.14 1.39 17.38
N ALA A 43 1.58 1.78 18.52
CA ALA A 43 1.23 0.84 19.57
C ALA A 43 0.14 -0.12 19.10
N HIS A 44 0.09 -1.29 19.73
CA HIS A 44 -1.00 -2.28 19.54
C HIS A 44 -1.11 -2.78 18.11
N GLY A 45 0.01 -2.90 17.42
CA GLY A 45 0.03 -3.45 16.07
C GLY A 45 -0.50 -2.53 14.99
N ALA A 46 -0.75 -1.27 15.31
CA ALA A 46 -1.16 -0.29 14.32
C ALA A 46 0.03 0.25 13.56
N LYS A 47 -0.23 0.86 12.42
CA LYS A 47 0.83 1.44 11.61
C LYS A 47 0.29 2.70 10.93
N ARG A 48 1.11 3.75 10.92
CA ARG A 48 0.78 4.97 10.21
C ARG A 48 1.47 4.97 8.87
N LEU A 49 0.69 5.22 7.83
CA LEU A 49 1.18 5.30 6.47
C LEU A 49 1.28 6.77 6.08
N VAL A 50 2.36 7.12 5.40
CA VAL A 50 2.54 8.44 4.80
C VAL A 50 2.52 8.24 3.30
N PHE A 51 1.68 9.01 2.61
CA PHE A 51 1.53 8.90 1.17
C PHE A 51 2.31 9.99 0.46
N ASP A 52 2.58 9.76 -0.82
CA ASP A 52 3.28 10.74 -1.65
C ASP A 52 2.50 12.04 -1.79
N SER A 53 1.20 12.02 -1.56
CA SER A 53 0.37 13.22 -1.53
C SER A 53 0.56 14.04 -0.27
N GLY A 54 1.22 13.49 0.74
CA GLY A 54 1.35 14.12 2.04
C GLY A 54 0.26 13.71 3.02
N GLU A 55 -0.71 12.95 2.57
CA GLU A 55 -1.77 12.49 3.46
C GLU A 55 -1.27 11.36 4.32
N LEU A 56 -1.94 11.19 5.46
CA LEU A 56 -1.62 10.15 6.44
C LEU A 56 -2.81 9.24 6.60
N LEU A 57 -2.53 7.98 6.87
CA LEU A 57 -3.57 7.01 7.18
C LEU A 57 -3.08 6.10 8.29
N THR A 58 -3.91 5.87 9.29
CA THR A 58 -3.60 4.92 10.34
C THR A 58 -4.32 3.61 10.07
N MET A 59 -3.54 2.54 9.95
CA MET A 59 -4.09 1.20 9.87
C MET A 59 -4.01 0.55 11.23
N HIS A 60 -5.15 0.19 11.77
CA HIS A 60 -5.20 -0.56 13.02
C HIS A 60 -4.88 -2.03 12.73
N ALA A 61 -4.62 -2.78 13.81
CA ALA A 61 -4.17 -4.16 13.65
C ALA A 61 -5.14 -5.02 12.86
N ARG A 62 -6.43 -4.70 12.89
CA ARG A 62 -7.46 -5.49 12.20
C ARG A 62 -7.91 -4.89 10.89
N THR A 63 -7.36 -3.75 10.52
CA THR A 63 -7.73 -3.09 9.28
C THR A 63 -7.18 -3.89 8.11
N ARG A 64 -8.01 -4.08 7.09
CA ARG A 64 -7.61 -4.73 5.85
C ARG A 64 -7.96 -3.81 4.70
N LEU A 65 -7.03 -3.61 3.81
CA LEU A 65 -7.21 -2.77 2.64
C LEU A 65 -6.73 -3.52 1.41
N VAL A 66 -7.20 -3.07 0.27
CA VAL A 66 -6.71 -3.60 -1.00
C VAL A 66 -5.74 -2.59 -1.57
N ALA A 67 -4.58 -3.06 -1.96
CA ALA A 67 -3.54 -2.23 -2.55
C ALA A 67 -3.11 -2.82 -3.87
N MET A 68 -2.53 -1.98 -4.71
CA MET A 68 -1.87 -2.43 -5.92
C MET A 68 -0.39 -2.45 -5.63
N ARG A 69 0.25 -3.56 -5.89
CA ARG A 69 1.67 -3.72 -5.62
C ARG A 69 2.39 -3.99 -6.91
N MET A 70 3.44 -3.23 -7.15
CA MET A 70 4.24 -3.39 -8.35
C MET A 70 5.27 -4.46 -8.07
N LEU A 71 5.33 -5.45 -8.96
CA LEU A 71 6.31 -6.52 -8.88
C LEU A 71 7.40 -6.21 -9.89
N ARG A 72 8.64 -6.28 -9.43
CA ARG A 72 9.77 -5.98 -10.28
C ARG A 72 10.25 -7.26 -10.94
N ARG A 73 10.54 -7.17 -12.22
CA ARG A 73 11.03 -8.30 -12.97
C ARG A 73 12.45 -8.04 -13.43
N TRP A 74 13.24 -9.09 -13.47
CA TRP A 74 14.64 -9.02 -13.87
C TRP A 74 14.91 -9.75 -15.13
#